data_0865e08edd93bcea8e832afb6a9b6c60
#
_entry.id   0865e08edd93bcea8e832afb6a9b6c60
#
_cell.length_a   1.000
_cell.length_b   1.000
_cell.length_c   1.000
_cell.angle_alpha   90.00
_cell.angle_beta   90.00
_cell.angle_gamma   90.00
#
_symmetry.space_group_name_H-M   'P 1'
#
loop_
_entity.id
_entity.type
_entity.pdbx_description
1 polymer ?
#
loop_
_entity_poly.entity_id
_entity_poly.type
_entity_poly.pdbx_seq_one_letter_code
_entity_poly.pdbx_strand_id
1 'polypeptide(L)' 'MPKGVVTFGSTVTIKDLSDGSLEKYELVGPGEENYDGDVMKILTSSPIAQGLLGKKVGDSAEVTIPRGVLRMQVVEIADA' A
#
# COMPACT_ATOMS: atom_id res chain seq x y z
N MET A 1 17.59 10.23 6.10
CA MET A 1 16.58 9.25 5.61
C MET A 1 15.21 9.87 5.63
N PRO A 2 14.53 9.93 4.50
CA PRO A 2 13.17 10.44 4.50
C PRO A 2 12.24 9.45 5.22
N LYS A 3 11.56 9.94 6.22
CA LYS A 3 10.49 9.19 6.87
C LYS A 3 9.17 9.65 6.29
N GLY A 4 8.17 8.78 6.38
CA GLY A 4 6.86 9.10 5.85
C GLY A 4 6.72 8.87 4.35
N VAL A 5 7.64 8.11 3.77
CA VAL A 5 7.58 7.70 2.37
C VAL A 5 7.45 6.19 2.33
N VAL A 6 6.59 5.68 1.47
CA VAL A 6 6.39 4.24 1.34
C VAL A 6 7.61 3.61 0.68
N THR A 7 8.22 2.68 1.40
CA THR A 7 9.41 1.96 0.92
C THR A 7 9.24 0.47 1.22
N PHE A 8 10.24 -0.32 0.83
CA PHE A 8 10.29 -1.74 1.19
C PHE A 8 10.23 -1.88 2.71
N GLY A 9 9.37 -2.76 3.19
CA GLY A 9 9.21 -2.99 4.63
C GLY A 9 8.22 -2.07 5.31
N SER A 10 7.73 -1.03 4.63
CA SER A 10 6.74 -0.13 5.22
C SER A 10 5.39 -0.82 5.37
N THR A 11 4.68 -0.50 6.45
CA THR A 11 3.28 -0.85 6.61
C THR A 11 2.46 0.41 6.35
N VAL A 12 1.59 0.35 5.37
CA VAL A 12 0.85 1.51 4.89
C VAL A 12 -0.62 1.31 5.18
N THR A 13 -1.24 2.30 5.83
CA THR A 13 -2.69 2.34 5.95
C THR A 13 -3.21 3.21 4.83
N ILE A 14 -4.10 2.65 4.02
CA ILE A 14 -4.70 3.37 2.91
C ILE A 14 -6.22 3.46 3.12
N LYS A 15 -6.80 4.49 2.52
CA LYS A 15 -8.24 4.64 2.45
C LYS A 15 -8.66 4.42 1.01
N ASP A 16 -9.56 3.46 0.80
CA ASP A 16 -10.15 3.24 -0.51
C ASP A 16 -11.14 4.36 -0.78
N LEU A 17 -10.87 5.16 -1.80
CA LEU A 17 -11.68 6.35 -2.07
C LEU A 17 -13.03 6.03 -2.69
N SER A 18 -13.24 4.78 -3.10
CA SER A 18 -14.55 4.41 -3.68
C SER A 18 -15.59 4.14 -2.61
N ASP A 19 -15.18 3.64 -1.43
CA ASP A 19 -16.14 3.29 -0.37
C ASP A 19 -15.73 3.81 1.01
N GLY A 20 -14.56 4.44 1.12
CA GLY A 20 -14.08 4.99 2.39
C GLY A 20 -13.51 3.97 3.35
N SER A 21 -13.34 2.73 2.94
CA SER A 21 -12.79 1.70 3.84
C SER A 21 -11.29 1.89 4.04
N LEU A 22 -10.80 1.43 5.18
CA LEU A 22 -9.38 1.49 5.50
C LEU A 22 -8.79 0.09 5.37
N GLU A 23 -7.60 0.01 4.78
CA GLU A 23 -6.89 -1.25 4.62
C GLU A 23 -5.41 -1.02 4.91
N LYS A 24 -4.74 -2.08 5.37
CA LYS A 24 -3.31 -2.02 5.67
C LYS A 24 -2.56 -2.97 4.76
N TYR A 25 -1.46 -2.49 4.20
CA TYR A 25 -0.58 -3.28 3.37
C TYR A 25 0.84 -3.17 3.89
N GLU A 26 1.54 -4.29 3.94
CA GLU A 26 2.97 -4.32 4.22
C GLU A 26 3.70 -4.76 2.96
N LEU A 27 4.72 -4.01 2.57
CA LEU A 27 5.48 -4.30 1.36
C LEU A 27 6.63 -5.24 1.71
N VAL A 28 6.56 -6.45 1.17
CA VAL A 28 7.50 -7.52 1.53
C VAL A 28 8.19 -8.09 0.30
N GLY A 29 9.23 -8.87 0.55
CA GLY A 29 9.96 -9.57 -0.51
C GLY A 29 9.35 -10.92 -0.84
N PRO A 30 9.88 -11.57 -1.89
CA PRO A 30 9.38 -12.88 -2.31
C PRO A 30 9.42 -13.90 -1.18
N GLY A 31 8.37 -14.68 -1.07
CA GLY A 31 8.23 -15.71 -0.05
C GLY A 31 7.59 -15.24 1.23
N GLU A 32 7.44 -13.93 1.42
CA GLU A 32 6.84 -13.38 2.64
C GLU A 32 5.41 -12.88 2.43
N GLU A 33 4.92 -12.93 1.20
CA GLU A 33 3.58 -12.47 0.89
C GLU A 33 2.52 -13.28 1.63
N ASN A 34 1.50 -12.58 2.13
CA ASN A 34 0.41 -13.19 2.87
C ASN A 34 -0.82 -12.29 2.73
N TYR A 35 -1.88 -12.84 2.15
CA TYR A 35 -3.10 -12.10 1.91
C TYR A 35 -4.18 -12.38 2.95
N ASP A 36 -3.86 -13.21 3.94
CA ASP A 36 -4.74 -13.47 5.07
C ASP A 36 -4.32 -12.59 6.24
N GLY A 37 -5.27 -12.21 7.09
CA GLY A 37 -4.99 -11.41 8.26
C GLY A 37 -5.30 -9.94 8.07
N ASP A 38 -5.11 -9.15 9.12
CA ASP A 38 -5.49 -7.74 9.15
C ASP A 38 -4.57 -6.88 8.30
N VAL A 39 -3.32 -7.30 8.14
CA VAL A 39 -2.35 -6.60 7.30
C VAL A 39 -2.00 -7.53 6.14
N MET A 40 -2.30 -7.09 4.92
CA MET A 40 -1.95 -7.87 3.74
C MET A 40 -0.50 -7.61 3.40
N LYS A 41 0.29 -8.69 3.34
CA LYS A 41 1.70 -8.60 2.95
C LYS A 41 1.80 -8.82 1.46
N ILE A 42 2.10 -7.74 0.75
CA ILE A 42 2.13 -7.76 -0.71
C ILE A 42 3.56 -7.61 -1.21
N LEU A 43 3.82 -8.21 -2.35
CA LEU A 43 5.14 -8.09 -2.97
C LEU A 43 5.36 -6.68 -3.46
N THR A 44 6.60 -6.19 -3.31
CA THR A 44 6.96 -4.86 -3.81
C THR A 44 6.78 -4.75 -5.32
N SER A 45 6.80 -5.88 -6.02
CA SER A 45 6.59 -5.91 -7.48
C SER A 45 5.12 -5.92 -7.88
N SER A 46 4.18 -6.03 -6.91
CA SER A 46 2.77 -6.06 -7.24
C SER A 46 2.29 -4.68 -7.71
N PRO A 47 1.22 -4.63 -8.52
CA PRO A 47 0.70 -3.34 -9.00
C PRO A 47 0.34 -2.37 -7.88
N ILE A 48 -0.26 -2.87 -6.79
CA ILE A 48 -0.64 -2.01 -5.66
C ILE A 48 0.62 -1.44 -5.01
N ALA A 49 1.63 -2.27 -4.77
CA ALA A 49 2.87 -1.81 -4.17
C ALA A 49 3.59 -0.80 -5.07
N GLN A 50 3.61 -1.04 -6.37
CA GLN A 50 4.23 -0.11 -7.31
C GLN A 50 3.53 1.25 -7.29
N GLY A 51 2.21 1.25 -7.14
CA GLY A 51 1.46 2.50 -7.05
C GLY A 51 1.68 3.24 -5.74
N LEU A 52 2.03 2.52 -4.68
CA LEU A 52 2.24 3.12 -3.35
C LEU A 52 3.68 3.56 -3.11
N LEU A 53 4.65 2.90 -3.74
CA LEU A 53 6.06 3.21 -3.50
C LEU A 53 6.36 4.67 -3.79
N GLY A 54 7.04 5.33 -2.87
CA GLY A 54 7.41 6.73 -3.00
C GLY A 54 6.31 7.72 -2.60
N LYS A 55 5.14 7.24 -2.21
CA LYS A 55 4.05 8.10 -1.78
C LYS A 55 4.24 8.51 -0.33
N LYS A 56 3.63 9.64 0.03
CA LYS A 56 3.66 10.19 1.39
C LYS A 56 2.24 10.22 1.95
N VAL A 57 2.15 10.39 3.26
CA VAL A 57 0.85 10.58 3.90
C VAL A 57 0.13 11.77 3.24
N GLY A 58 -1.12 11.55 2.87
CA GLY A 58 -1.93 12.54 2.17
C GLY A 58 -1.92 12.40 0.65
N ASP A 59 -0.93 11.68 0.10
CA ASP A 59 -0.89 11.44 -1.34
C ASP A 59 -1.95 10.42 -1.74
N SER A 60 -2.45 10.56 -2.95
CA SER A 60 -3.37 9.58 -3.52
C SER A 60 -2.65 8.80 -4.61
N ALA A 61 -3.12 7.58 -4.85
CA ALA A 61 -2.58 6.72 -5.88
C ALA A 61 -3.72 6.07 -6.65
N GLU A 62 -3.51 5.89 -7.95
CA GLU A 62 -4.42 5.15 -8.80
C GLU A 62 -3.67 3.95 -9.35
N VAL A 63 -4.25 2.78 -9.16
CA VAL A 63 -3.65 1.54 -9.61
C VAL A 63 -4.63 0.82 -10.52
N THR A 64 -4.18 0.47 -11.71
CA THR A 64 -5.00 -0.31 -12.62
C THR A 64 -4.87 -1.78 -12.27
N ILE A 65 -5.99 -2.39 -11.94
CA ILE A 65 -6.07 -3.83 -11.65
C ILE A 65 -7.09 -4.44 -12.61
N PRO A 66 -7.15 -5.78 -12.71
CA PRO A 66 -8.05 -6.41 -13.68
C PRO A 66 -9.52 -5.99 -13.53
N ARG A 67 -9.95 -5.62 -12.33
CA ARG A 67 -11.33 -5.20 -12.08
C ARG A 67 -11.60 -3.74 -12.45
N GLY A 68 -10.56 -2.97 -12.75
CA GLY A 68 -10.69 -1.55 -13.06
C GLY A 68 -9.60 -0.74 -12.38
N VAL A 69 -9.93 0.48 -12.00
CA VAL A 69 -8.98 1.39 -11.36
C VAL A 69 -9.27 1.46 -9.87
N LEU A 70 -8.25 1.16 -9.07
CA LEU A 70 -8.31 1.27 -7.62
C LEU A 70 -7.73 2.63 -7.23
N ARG A 71 -8.54 3.44 -6.54
CA ARG A 71 -8.10 4.76 -6.04
C ARG A 71 -7.99 4.70 -4.54
N MET A 72 -6.84 5.14 -4.04
CA MET A 72 -6.59 5.08 -2.61
C MET A 72 -5.75 6.27 -2.17
N GLN A 73 -5.90 6.63 -0.88
CA GLN A 73 -5.14 7.70 -0.28
C GLN A 73 -4.30 7.13 0.86
N VAL A 74 -3.06 7.55 0.93
CA VAL A 74 -2.18 7.13 2.02
C VAL A 74 -2.57 7.90 3.27
N VAL A 75 -2.97 7.17 4.31
CA VAL A 75 -3.43 7.76 5.56
C VAL A 75 -2.32 7.73 6.60
N GLU A 76 -1.58 6.62 6.66
CA GLU A 76 -0.54 6.46 7.65
C GLU A 76 0.56 5.55 7.09
N ILE A 77 1.80 5.83 7.47
CA ILE A 77 2.94 4.99 7.08
C ILE A 77 3.71 4.65 8.35
N ALA A 78 3.88 3.35 8.60
CA ALA A 78 4.71 2.86 9.67
C ALA A 78 5.94 2.19 9.05
N ASP A 79 7.10 2.64 9.45
CA ASP A 79 8.35 2.04 8.97
C ASP A 79 8.65 0.77 9.73
N ALA A 80 9.27 -0.16 9.03
CA ALA A 80 9.71 -1.41 9.65
C ALA A 80 10.91 -1.16 10.56
#